data_7aaf63bf6d21713bae12439e6efd1c07
#
_entry.id   7aaf63bf6d21713bae12439e6efd1c07
#
_cell.length_a   1.000
_cell.length_b   1.000
_cell.length_c   1.000
_cell.angle_alpha   90.00
_cell.angle_beta   90.00
_cell.angle_gamma   90.00
#
_symmetry.space_group_name_H-M   'P 1'
#
loop_
_entity.id
_entity.type
_entity.pdbx_description
1 polymer ?
#
loop_
_entity_poly.entity_id
_entity_poly.type
_entity_poly.pdbx_seq_one_letter_code
_entity_poly.pdbx_strand_id
1 'polypeptide(L)'
;MRRVIQTEVDVSLEKDGYILAGKVDLLLGGDGKLELLDFKTSPRPKDSPELIAAYERQLCTYAHILERRHGRHVDRLLLYWTSEPLKEDALMVLPYDPRRVEEAGQHFDDTVRRIQAQEFEVKTPPEAAICKECDLRMLCHAEGIITREARG
;
A
#
# COMPACT_ATOMS: atom_id res chain seq x y z
N MET A 1 -23.20 9.33 12.36
CA MET A 1 -22.97 10.09 11.10
C MET A 1 -21.46 10.22 10.87
N ARG A 2 -20.92 9.78 9.71
CA ARG A 2 -19.51 9.95 9.38
C ARG A 2 -19.15 11.42 9.17
N ARG A 3 -18.05 11.88 9.74
CA ARG A 3 -17.49 13.21 9.51
C ARG A 3 -16.01 13.11 9.19
N VAL A 4 -15.49 14.02 8.39
CA VAL A 4 -14.07 14.18 8.17
C VAL A 4 -13.42 14.66 9.47
N ILE A 5 -12.42 13.93 9.94
CA ILE A 5 -11.59 14.34 11.07
C ILE A 5 -10.39 15.13 10.55
N GLN A 6 -9.69 14.58 9.56
CA GLN A 6 -8.48 15.17 9.01
C GLN A 6 -8.22 14.66 7.60
N THR A 7 -7.58 15.48 6.76
CA THR A 7 -7.15 15.17 5.40
C THR A 7 -5.64 15.26 5.29
N GLU A 8 -5.05 14.49 4.36
CA GLU A 8 -3.61 14.49 4.07
C GLU A 8 -2.72 14.38 5.32
N VAL A 9 -3.00 13.37 6.13
CA VAL A 9 -2.36 13.18 7.43
C VAL A 9 -1.01 12.51 7.27
N ASP A 10 0.05 13.22 7.60
CA ASP A 10 1.37 12.61 7.70
C ASP A 10 1.42 11.70 8.93
N VAL A 11 1.76 10.44 8.70
CA VAL A 11 1.90 9.43 9.73
C VAL A 11 3.30 8.84 9.70
N SER A 12 3.88 8.57 10.86
CA SER A 12 5.19 7.94 10.96
C SER A 12 5.31 7.14 12.23
N LEU A 13 6.10 6.10 12.19
CA LEU A 13 6.45 5.25 13.33
C LEU A 13 7.95 5.02 13.31
N GLU A 14 8.62 5.40 14.40
CA GLU A 14 10.02 5.09 14.60
C GLU A 14 10.17 3.61 14.95
N LYS A 15 11.01 2.92 14.20
CA LYS A 15 11.34 1.50 14.37
C LYS A 15 12.84 1.35 14.57
N ASP A 16 13.29 0.17 14.94
CA ASP A 16 14.71 -0.11 15.10
C ASP A 16 15.45 -0.01 13.76
N GLY A 17 16.25 1.05 13.61
CA GLY A 17 17.07 1.31 12.44
C GLY A 17 16.37 1.95 11.24
N TYR A 18 15.07 2.34 11.33
CA TYR A 18 14.39 3.07 10.27
C TYR A 18 13.12 3.79 10.76
N ILE A 19 12.58 4.66 9.93
CA ILE A 19 11.30 5.33 10.14
C ILE A 19 10.32 4.83 9.07
N LEU A 20 9.23 4.20 9.52
CA LEU A 20 8.09 3.88 8.65
C LEU A 20 7.20 5.11 8.56
N ALA A 21 7.06 5.68 7.37
CA ALA A 21 6.29 6.90 7.15
C ALA A 21 5.33 6.76 5.97
N GLY A 22 4.26 7.53 6.00
CA GLY A 22 3.28 7.59 4.94
C GLY A 22 2.35 8.79 5.09
N LYS A 23 1.45 8.94 4.13
CA LYS A 23 0.41 9.97 4.14
C LYS A 23 -0.95 9.30 3.94
N VAL A 24 -1.84 9.51 4.89
CA VAL A 24 -3.23 9.04 4.83
C VAL A 24 -4.07 10.13 4.17
N ASP A 25 -4.80 9.80 3.11
CA ASP A 25 -5.60 10.78 2.40
C ASP A 25 -6.70 11.35 3.28
N LEU A 26 -7.42 10.46 4.00
CA LEU A 26 -8.58 10.89 4.78
C LEU A 26 -8.77 10.04 6.04
N LEU A 27 -8.91 10.70 7.18
CA LEU A 27 -9.40 10.13 8.41
C LEU A 27 -10.87 10.53 8.61
N LEU A 28 -11.71 9.53 8.78
CA LEU A 28 -13.12 9.69 9.06
C LEU A 28 -13.43 9.24 10.48
N GLY A 29 -14.39 9.89 11.12
CA GLY A 29 -14.84 9.50 12.44
C GLY A 29 -16.33 9.66 12.61
N GLY A 30 -16.87 8.91 13.57
CA GLY A 30 -18.28 8.99 13.96
C GLY A 30 -18.61 7.85 14.93
N ASP A 31 -19.44 8.15 15.91
CA ASP A 31 -19.93 7.18 16.88
C ASP A 31 -18.78 6.38 17.58
N GLY A 32 -17.67 7.08 17.87
CA GLY A 32 -16.50 6.49 18.53
C GLY A 32 -15.59 5.66 17.61
N LYS A 33 -15.89 5.59 16.31
CA LYS A 33 -15.14 4.80 15.32
C LYS A 33 -14.17 5.67 14.53
N LEU A 34 -13.04 5.07 14.12
CA LEU A 34 -12.05 5.66 13.25
C LEU A 34 -11.97 4.84 11.95
N GLU A 35 -12.07 5.50 10.81
CA GLU A 35 -11.97 4.88 9.51
C GLU A 35 -10.86 5.56 8.70
N LEU A 36 -10.05 4.75 7.99
CA LEU A 36 -9.05 5.21 7.02
C LEU A 36 -9.63 5.12 5.62
N LEU A 37 -9.47 6.17 4.84
CA LEU A 37 -9.85 6.18 3.43
C LEU A 37 -8.66 6.60 2.57
N ASP A 38 -8.46 5.89 1.49
CA ASP A 38 -7.47 6.18 0.45
C ASP A 38 -8.17 6.33 -0.90
N PHE A 39 -7.84 7.40 -1.64
CA PHE A 39 -8.39 7.69 -2.95
C PHE A 39 -7.56 7.04 -4.05
N LYS A 40 -8.25 6.45 -5.02
CA LYS A 40 -7.65 5.88 -6.23
C LYS A 40 -8.19 6.61 -7.46
N THR A 41 -7.29 7.12 -8.29
CA THR A 41 -7.64 7.85 -9.52
C THR A 41 -7.77 6.92 -10.74
N SER A 42 -7.19 5.70 -10.67
CA SER A 42 -7.38 4.67 -11.69
C SER A 42 -8.80 4.11 -11.65
N PRO A 43 -9.30 3.46 -12.73
CA PRO A 43 -10.52 2.68 -12.67
C PRO A 43 -10.44 1.57 -11.61
N ARG A 44 -11.57 1.26 -10.98
CA ARG A 44 -11.63 0.15 -10.02
C ARG A 44 -11.27 -1.17 -10.71
N PRO A 45 -10.27 -1.93 -10.21
CA PRO A 45 -9.90 -3.21 -10.81
C PRO A 45 -11.04 -4.23 -10.61
N LYS A 46 -11.45 -4.87 -11.71
CA LYS A 46 -12.52 -5.87 -11.70
C LYS A 46 -12.00 -7.29 -11.44
N ASP A 47 -10.82 -7.60 -12.00
CA ASP A 47 -10.24 -8.95 -12.02
C ASP A 47 -8.76 -8.95 -11.60
N SER A 48 -8.40 -8.15 -10.59
CA SER A 48 -7.03 -8.05 -10.10
C SER A 48 -6.99 -8.13 -8.58
N PRO A 49 -7.21 -9.33 -8.00
CA PRO A 49 -7.19 -9.51 -6.54
C PRO A 49 -5.84 -9.14 -5.93
N GLU A 50 -4.73 -9.30 -6.65
CA GLU A 50 -3.39 -8.93 -6.20
C GLU A 50 -3.26 -7.42 -6.02
N LEU A 51 -3.87 -6.62 -6.91
CA LEU A 51 -3.87 -5.16 -6.81
C LEU A 51 -4.71 -4.69 -5.62
N ILE A 52 -5.88 -5.31 -5.40
CA ILE A 52 -6.70 -5.03 -4.21
C ILE A 52 -5.92 -5.40 -2.93
N ALA A 53 -5.24 -6.54 -2.90
CA ALA A 53 -4.42 -6.95 -1.77
C ALA A 53 -3.26 -5.97 -1.50
N ALA A 54 -2.66 -5.40 -2.55
CA ALA A 54 -1.63 -4.37 -2.42
C ALA A 54 -2.19 -3.08 -1.80
N TYR A 55 -3.37 -2.63 -2.22
CA TYR A 55 -4.06 -1.46 -1.64
C TYR A 55 -4.48 -1.72 -0.18
N GLU A 56 -4.98 -2.93 0.11
CA GLU A 56 -5.30 -3.32 1.47
C GLU A 56 -4.07 -3.28 2.38
N ARG A 57 -2.93 -3.79 1.91
CA ARG A 57 -1.66 -3.74 2.64
C ARG A 57 -1.23 -2.31 2.93
N GLN A 58 -1.40 -1.38 1.98
CA GLN A 58 -1.13 0.04 2.19
C GLN A 58 -1.97 0.59 3.36
N LEU A 59 -3.27 0.34 3.35
CA LEU A 59 -4.17 0.78 4.43
C LEU A 59 -3.84 0.11 5.77
N CYS A 60 -3.51 -1.18 5.76
CA CYS A 60 -3.05 -1.91 6.95
C CYS A 60 -1.75 -1.31 7.52
N THR A 61 -0.84 -0.86 6.65
CA THR A 61 0.38 -0.15 7.08
C THR A 61 0.05 1.15 7.81
N TYR A 62 -0.88 1.94 7.28
CA TYR A 62 -1.33 3.17 7.94
C TYR A 62 -2.02 2.88 9.28
N ALA A 63 -2.86 1.86 9.34
CA ALA A 63 -3.47 1.41 10.58
C ALA A 63 -2.41 1.00 11.61
N HIS A 64 -1.41 0.20 11.20
CA HIS A 64 -0.29 -0.20 12.05
C HIS A 64 0.45 1.01 12.66
N ILE A 65 0.76 2.03 11.85
CA ILE A 65 1.42 3.25 12.31
C ILE A 65 0.55 3.97 13.34
N LEU A 66 -0.73 4.18 13.04
CA LEU A 66 -1.65 4.91 13.92
C LEU A 66 -1.85 4.20 15.26
N GLU A 67 -2.00 2.89 15.24
CA GLU A 67 -2.20 2.10 16.45
C GLU A 67 -0.96 2.05 17.32
N ARG A 68 0.21 1.80 16.73
CA ARG A 68 1.47 1.70 17.48
C ARG A 68 1.94 3.04 18.03
N ARG A 69 1.77 4.12 17.26
CA ARG A 69 2.22 5.46 17.68
C ARG A 69 1.23 6.17 18.60
N HIS A 70 -0.07 6.07 18.29
CA HIS A 70 -1.09 6.88 18.93
C HIS A 70 -2.06 6.09 19.80
N GLY A 71 -1.96 4.77 19.82
CA GLY A 71 -2.93 3.89 20.51
C GLY A 71 -4.36 4.00 19.96
N ARG A 72 -4.53 4.51 18.73
CA ARG A 72 -5.83 4.73 18.12
C ARG A 72 -6.20 3.54 17.25
N HIS A 73 -7.16 2.75 17.73
CA HIS A 73 -7.69 1.65 16.95
C HIS A 73 -8.42 2.13 15.70
N VAL A 74 -8.19 1.44 14.56
CA VAL A 74 -8.87 1.68 13.30
C VAL A 74 -9.98 0.62 13.14
N ASP A 75 -11.20 1.07 12.88
CA ASP A 75 -12.36 0.16 12.77
C ASP A 75 -12.60 -0.34 11.35
N ARG A 76 -12.26 0.48 10.34
CA ARG A 76 -12.50 0.15 8.93
C ARG A 76 -11.44 0.75 8.03
N LEU A 77 -11.19 0.05 6.92
CA LEU A 77 -10.32 0.46 5.82
C LEU A 77 -11.20 0.70 4.59
N LEU A 78 -11.03 1.83 3.95
CA LEU A 78 -11.87 2.27 2.83
C LEU A 78 -11.00 2.62 1.62
N LEU A 79 -11.38 2.09 0.45
CA LEU A 79 -10.87 2.52 -0.84
C LEU A 79 -11.96 3.27 -1.59
N TYR A 80 -11.63 4.37 -2.22
CA TYR A 80 -12.57 5.16 -3.01
C TYR A 80 -11.99 5.49 -4.38
N TRP A 81 -12.61 4.94 -5.43
CA TRP A 81 -12.25 5.21 -6.82
C TRP A 81 -12.99 6.42 -7.37
N THR A 82 -12.25 7.52 -7.61
CA THR A 82 -12.81 8.80 -8.04
C THR A 82 -13.34 8.79 -9.47
N SER A 83 -12.92 7.83 -10.28
CA SER A 83 -13.36 7.66 -11.67
C SER A 83 -14.66 6.86 -11.82
N GLU A 84 -15.14 6.21 -10.75
CA GLU A 84 -16.38 5.44 -10.82
C GLU A 84 -17.60 6.37 -10.74
N PRO A 85 -18.58 6.25 -11.67
CA PRO A 85 -19.72 7.16 -11.74
C PRO A 85 -20.75 6.93 -10.63
N LEU A 86 -20.84 5.72 -10.10
CA LEU A 86 -21.80 5.34 -9.07
C LEU A 86 -21.09 5.18 -7.72
N LYS A 87 -21.67 5.73 -6.68
CA LYS A 87 -21.08 5.69 -5.33
C LYS A 87 -20.91 4.27 -4.79
N GLU A 88 -21.84 3.38 -5.10
CA GLU A 88 -21.76 1.97 -4.73
C GLU A 88 -20.59 1.24 -5.39
N ASP A 89 -20.19 1.65 -6.60
CA ASP A 89 -19.03 1.11 -7.31
C ASP A 89 -17.73 1.79 -6.86
N ALA A 90 -17.81 3.07 -6.50
CA ALA A 90 -16.67 3.86 -6.08
C ALA A 90 -16.13 3.45 -4.71
N LEU A 91 -16.99 3.06 -3.76
CA LEU A 91 -16.58 2.77 -2.39
C LEU A 91 -16.43 1.26 -2.16
N MET A 92 -15.26 0.85 -1.69
CA MET A 92 -15.03 -0.49 -1.16
C MET A 92 -14.68 -0.39 0.32
N VAL A 93 -15.40 -1.17 1.12
CA VAL A 93 -15.12 -1.32 2.55
C VAL A 93 -14.36 -2.62 2.74
N LEU A 94 -13.15 -2.52 3.29
CA LEU A 94 -12.33 -3.66 3.68
C LEU A 94 -12.49 -3.86 5.19
N PRO A 95 -12.76 -5.09 5.64
CA PRO A 95 -12.86 -5.36 7.07
C PRO A 95 -11.49 -5.17 7.73
N TYR A 96 -11.49 -4.60 8.92
CA TYR A 96 -10.28 -4.57 9.73
C TYR A 96 -9.93 -5.98 10.21
N ASP A 97 -8.70 -6.41 9.97
CA ASP A 97 -8.13 -7.65 10.50
C ASP A 97 -6.79 -7.35 11.19
N PRO A 98 -6.69 -7.51 12.52
CA PRO A 98 -5.47 -7.19 13.27
C PRO A 98 -4.26 -8.01 12.81
N ARG A 99 -4.46 -9.22 12.29
CA ARG A 99 -3.37 -10.06 11.76
C ARG A 99 -2.78 -9.42 10.50
N ARG A 100 -3.62 -8.95 9.57
CA ARG A 100 -3.17 -8.27 8.35
C ARG A 100 -2.47 -6.94 8.64
N VAL A 101 -2.93 -6.23 9.67
CA VAL A 101 -2.27 -5.00 10.15
C VAL A 101 -0.87 -5.29 10.70
N GLU A 102 -0.73 -6.34 11.48
CA GLU A 102 0.58 -6.76 12.00
C GLU A 102 1.50 -7.30 10.89
N GLU A 103 0.98 -8.13 9.97
CA GLU A 103 1.70 -8.63 8.80
C GLU A 103 2.20 -7.50 7.90
N ALA A 104 1.42 -6.42 7.75
CA ALA A 104 1.85 -5.24 6.98
C ALA A 104 3.06 -4.56 7.65
N GLY A 105 3.09 -4.43 8.97
CA GLY A 105 4.24 -3.92 9.70
C GLY A 105 5.47 -4.81 9.56
N GLN A 106 5.30 -6.13 9.70
CA GLN A 106 6.38 -7.12 9.56
C GLN A 106 6.95 -7.15 8.14
N HIS A 107 6.11 -6.96 7.12
CA HIS A 107 6.56 -6.88 5.74
C HIS A 107 7.62 -5.78 5.52
N PHE A 108 7.44 -4.61 6.17
CA PHE A 108 8.42 -3.54 6.11
C PHE A 108 9.68 -3.88 6.93
N ASP A 109 9.55 -4.48 8.11
CA ASP A 109 10.70 -4.92 8.92
C ASP A 109 11.57 -5.90 8.12
N ASP A 110 10.95 -6.88 7.44
CA ASP A 110 11.66 -7.87 6.62
C ASP A 110 12.31 -7.23 5.39
N THR A 111 11.60 -6.30 4.73
CA THR A 111 12.14 -5.58 3.58
C THR A 111 13.36 -4.75 3.96
N VAL A 112 13.28 -3.98 5.06
CA VAL A 112 14.39 -3.17 5.54
C VAL A 112 15.58 -4.04 5.94
N ARG A 113 15.34 -5.16 6.63
CA ARG A 113 16.40 -6.11 7.00
C ARG A 113 17.15 -6.65 5.76
N ARG A 114 16.42 -6.99 4.70
CA ARG A 114 17.01 -7.42 3.42
C ARG A 114 17.81 -6.31 2.76
N ILE A 115 17.32 -5.08 2.76
CA ILE A 115 18.05 -3.91 2.23
C ILE A 115 19.35 -3.70 3.02
N GLN A 116 19.30 -3.75 4.35
CA GLN A 116 20.46 -3.60 5.21
C GLN A 116 21.49 -4.74 5.03
N ALA A 117 21.00 -5.95 4.75
CA ALA A 117 21.84 -7.12 4.39
C ALA A 117 22.33 -7.09 2.93
N GLN A 118 21.98 -6.06 2.15
CA GLN A 118 22.31 -5.95 0.71
C GLN A 118 21.77 -7.12 -0.13
N GLU A 119 20.63 -7.68 0.24
CA GLU A 119 19.96 -8.76 -0.47
C GLU A 119 19.08 -8.19 -1.60
N PHE A 120 19.69 -7.88 -2.74
CA PHE A 120 19.04 -7.29 -3.91
C PHE A 120 18.74 -8.29 -5.03
N GLU A 121 18.68 -9.58 -4.72
CA GLU A 121 18.37 -10.60 -5.71
C GLU A 121 16.99 -10.40 -6.33
N VAL A 122 16.92 -10.38 -7.65
CA VAL A 122 15.64 -10.29 -8.38
C VAL A 122 15.01 -11.69 -8.40
N LYS A 123 13.97 -11.87 -7.58
CA LYS A 123 13.27 -13.17 -7.43
C LYS A 123 12.05 -13.30 -8.34
N THR A 124 11.56 -12.19 -8.88
CA THR A 124 10.36 -12.15 -9.74
C THR A 124 10.80 -12.13 -11.21
N PRO A 125 10.24 -12.96 -12.09
CA PRO A 125 10.51 -12.88 -13.50
C PRO A 125 10.20 -11.48 -14.05
N PRO A 126 11.00 -10.98 -15.01
CA PRO A 126 10.74 -9.69 -15.63
C PRO A 126 9.39 -9.69 -16.32
N GLU A 127 8.57 -8.68 -16.04
CA GLU A 127 7.31 -8.44 -16.76
C GLU A 127 7.56 -7.47 -17.91
N ALA A 128 7.29 -7.88 -19.16
CA ALA A 128 7.58 -7.10 -20.35
C ALA A 128 6.97 -5.68 -20.31
N ALA A 129 5.76 -5.54 -19.79
CA ALA A 129 5.07 -4.26 -19.65
C ALA A 129 5.79 -3.31 -18.69
N ILE A 130 6.23 -3.79 -17.53
CA ILE A 130 6.96 -3.01 -16.53
C ILE A 130 8.38 -2.71 -17.01
N CYS A 131 9.07 -3.71 -17.58
CA CYS A 131 10.43 -3.56 -18.06
C CYS A 131 10.57 -2.56 -19.21
N LYS A 132 9.52 -2.40 -20.03
CA LYS A 132 9.51 -1.46 -21.15
C LYS A 132 9.67 -0.01 -20.69
N GLU A 133 9.05 0.37 -19.59
CA GLU A 133 9.05 1.73 -19.04
C GLU A 133 10.06 1.90 -17.86
N CYS A 134 10.88 0.89 -17.58
CA CYS A 134 11.78 0.91 -16.43
C CYS A 134 13.10 1.61 -16.77
N ASP A 135 13.49 2.62 -15.98
CA ASP A 135 14.75 3.35 -16.13
C ASP A 135 16.00 2.47 -15.94
N LEU A 136 15.86 1.38 -15.17
CA LEU A 136 16.96 0.43 -14.91
C LEU A 136 17.10 -0.66 -15.99
N ARG A 137 16.31 -0.62 -17.04
CA ARG A 137 16.28 -1.63 -18.09
C ARG A 137 17.64 -1.93 -18.70
N MET A 138 18.44 -0.89 -18.93
CA MET A 138 19.79 -1.04 -19.53
C MET A 138 20.74 -1.81 -18.60
N LEU A 139 20.64 -1.58 -17.28
CA LEU A 139 21.42 -2.32 -16.29
C LEU A 139 21.00 -3.79 -16.23
N CYS A 140 19.69 -4.06 -16.23
CA CYS A 140 19.16 -5.42 -16.26
C CYS A 140 19.61 -6.19 -17.51
N HIS A 141 19.73 -5.52 -18.67
CA HIS A 141 20.29 -6.12 -19.88
C HIS A 141 21.79 -6.42 -19.73
N ALA A 142 22.56 -5.52 -19.16
CA ALA A 142 23.99 -5.70 -18.93
C ALA A 142 24.28 -6.85 -17.98
N GLU A 143 23.44 -7.01 -16.96
CA GLU A 143 23.54 -8.11 -15.97
C GLU A 143 22.89 -9.44 -16.43
N GLY A 144 22.33 -9.48 -17.65
CA GLY A 144 21.69 -10.68 -18.18
C GLY A 144 20.38 -11.08 -17.51
N ILE A 145 19.77 -10.19 -16.72
CA ILE A 145 18.50 -10.44 -16.00
C ILE A 145 17.32 -10.48 -16.98
N ILE A 146 17.37 -9.67 -18.05
CA ILE A 146 16.39 -9.68 -19.14
C ILE A 146 17.08 -9.94 -20.46
N THR A 147 16.51 -10.85 -21.25
CA THR A 147 17.02 -11.19 -22.58
C THR A 147 16.50 -10.24 -23.66
N ARG A 148 17.15 -10.19 -24.83
CA ARG A 148 16.73 -9.35 -25.96
C ARG A 148 15.38 -9.70 -26.53
N GLU A 149 14.84 -10.89 -26.22
CA GLU A 149 13.56 -11.40 -26.77
C GLU A 149 12.30 -10.79 -26.11
N ALA A 150 12.45 -10.06 -25.01
CA ALA A 150 11.33 -9.30 -24.41
C ALA A 150 10.95 -8.02 -25.20
N ARG A 151 11.22 -7.99 -26.51
CA ARG A 151 10.81 -6.95 -27.45
C ARG A 151 9.61 -7.46 -28.25
N GLY A 152 8.45 -7.51 -27.61
CA GLY A 152 7.19 -7.70 -28.28
C GLY A 152 6.30 -6.48 -28.09
#